data_58c258fd05af4621051c2d76bcfd84ea
#
_entry.id   58c258fd05af4621051c2d76bcfd84ea
#
_cell.length_a   1.000
_cell.length_b   1.000
_cell.length_c   1.000
_cell.angle_alpha   90.00
_cell.angle_beta   90.00
_cell.angle_gamma   90.00
#
_symmetry.space_group_name_H-M   'P 1'
#
loop_
_entity.id
_entity.type
_entity.pdbx_description
1 polymer ?
#
loop_
_entity_poly.entity_id
_entity_poly.type
_entity_poly.pdbx_seq_one_letter_code
_entity_poly.pdbx_strand_id
1 'polypeptide(L)'
;MILDDGGDLTNMVFDKYPELITGIKGLSEETTTGVLRLHERMKNGTLPIPAINVNDSVTKSKFDNKYGCRESLVDAIRRATDLMMAGKVAVVAGFGDVGKGSAESLRDSKVRVIVTEI
;
A
#
# COMPACT_ATOMS: atom_id res chain seq x y z
N MET A 1 1.53 -3.16 -20.74
CA MET A 1 2.17 -2.97 -19.42
C MET A 1 1.08 -2.97 -18.36
N ILE A 2 1.31 -3.62 -17.22
CA ILE A 2 0.45 -3.54 -16.04
C ILE A 2 1.01 -2.47 -15.10
N LEU A 3 0.13 -1.66 -14.52
CA LEU A 3 0.38 -0.82 -13.36
C LEU A 3 -0.53 -1.35 -12.24
N ASP A 4 0.05 -1.81 -11.15
CA ASP A 4 -0.68 -2.48 -10.06
C ASP A 4 -0.35 -1.86 -8.70
N ASP A 5 -1.29 -2.02 -7.79
CA ASP A 5 -1.20 -1.55 -6.41
C ASP A 5 -1.73 -2.67 -5.48
N GLY A 6 -0.82 -3.50 -4.99
CA GLY A 6 -1.11 -4.65 -4.13
C GLY A 6 -1.06 -6.00 -4.83
N GLY A 7 -0.88 -6.06 -6.14
CA GLY A 7 -0.66 -7.29 -6.89
C GLY A 7 -1.93 -8.08 -7.24
N ASP A 8 -3.11 -7.54 -7.04
CA ASP A 8 -4.36 -8.27 -7.31
C ASP A 8 -4.63 -8.42 -8.81
N LEU A 9 -4.43 -7.34 -9.61
CA LEU A 9 -4.54 -7.41 -11.05
C LEU A 9 -3.51 -8.36 -11.64
N THR A 10 -2.27 -8.25 -11.19
CA THR A 10 -1.16 -9.12 -11.61
C THR A 10 -1.48 -10.58 -11.34
N ASN A 11 -1.90 -10.91 -10.12
CA ASN A 11 -2.28 -12.27 -9.77
C ASN A 11 -3.47 -12.78 -10.58
N MET A 12 -4.47 -11.93 -10.81
CA MET A 12 -5.62 -12.29 -11.63
C MET A 12 -5.19 -12.65 -13.06
N VAL A 13 -4.31 -11.83 -13.67
CA VAL A 13 -3.81 -12.10 -15.04
C VAL A 13 -3.00 -13.38 -15.06
N PHE A 14 -2.07 -13.59 -14.12
CA PHE A 14 -1.19 -14.75 -14.17
C PHE A 14 -1.90 -16.06 -13.87
N ASP A 15 -2.88 -16.05 -12.98
CA ASP A 15 -3.53 -17.27 -12.50
C ASP A 15 -4.82 -17.60 -13.28
N LYS A 16 -5.54 -16.60 -13.79
CA LYS A 16 -6.84 -16.80 -14.46
C LYS A 16 -6.83 -16.52 -15.96
N TYR A 17 -5.92 -15.67 -16.44
CA TYR A 17 -5.86 -15.22 -17.82
C TYR A 17 -4.44 -15.27 -18.38
N PRO A 18 -3.75 -16.44 -18.29
CA PRO A 18 -2.34 -16.55 -18.68
C PRO A 18 -2.12 -16.27 -20.19
N GLU A 19 -3.15 -16.40 -21.01
CA GLU A 19 -3.08 -16.07 -22.43
C GLU A 19 -2.77 -14.60 -22.70
N LEU A 20 -3.10 -13.70 -21.77
CA LEU A 20 -2.82 -12.27 -21.90
C LEU A 20 -1.34 -11.93 -21.70
N ILE A 21 -0.57 -12.81 -21.04
CA ILE A 21 0.83 -12.57 -20.68
C ILE A 21 1.68 -12.30 -21.93
N THR A 22 1.41 -12.96 -23.04
CA THR A 22 2.15 -12.78 -24.29
C THR A 22 2.12 -11.35 -24.83
N GLY A 23 1.06 -10.62 -24.55
CA GLY A 23 0.89 -9.21 -24.94
C GLY A 23 1.46 -8.21 -23.91
N ILE A 24 1.87 -8.67 -22.74
CA ILE A 24 2.31 -7.80 -21.63
C ILE A 24 3.83 -7.76 -21.57
N LYS A 25 4.41 -6.59 -21.79
CA LYS A 25 5.88 -6.38 -21.82
C LYS A 25 6.52 -6.28 -20.42
N GLY A 26 5.73 -6.05 -19.39
CA GLY A 26 6.19 -5.91 -18.01
C GLY A 26 5.13 -5.26 -17.14
N LEU A 27 5.43 -5.19 -15.86
CA LEU A 27 4.58 -4.56 -14.85
C LEU A 27 5.38 -3.62 -13.95
N SER A 28 4.69 -2.68 -13.32
CA SER A 28 5.20 -1.86 -12.23
C SER A 28 4.26 -1.96 -11.04
N GLU A 29 4.84 -2.16 -9.85
CA GLU A 29 4.10 -2.33 -8.60
C GLU A 29 4.36 -1.17 -7.67
N GLU A 30 3.28 -0.57 -7.16
CA GLU A 30 3.30 0.65 -6.37
C GLU A 30 3.56 0.41 -4.88
N THR A 31 3.11 -0.74 -4.31
CA THR A 31 3.00 -0.88 -2.86
C THR A 31 3.72 -2.10 -2.30
N THR A 32 4.05 -2.05 -1.00
CA THR A 32 4.80 -3.08 -0.28
C THR A 32 4.17 -4.47 -0.42
N THR A 33 2.86 -4.59 -0.26
CA THR A 33 2.16 -5.87 -0.33
C THR A 33 2.31 -6.53 -1.70
N GLY A 34 2.18 -5.76 -2.78
CA GLY A 34 2.38 -6.27 -4.13
C GLY A 34 3.83 -6.65 -4.41
N VAL A 35 4.79 -5.86 -3.94
CA VAL A 35 6.22 -6.18 -4.06
C VAL A 35 6.55 -7.50 -3.36
N LEU A 36 6.01 -7.75 -2.16
CA LEU A 36 6.22 -9.02 -1.46
C LEU A 36 5.68 -10.20 -2.27
N ARG A 37 4.49 -10.07 -2.86
CA ARG A 37 3.89 -11.09 -3.74
C ARG A 37 4.74 -11.34 -4.99
N LEU A 38 5.31 -10.30 -5.59
CA LEU A 38 6.22 -10.44 -6.74
C LEU A 38 7.53 -11.13 -6.36
N HIS A 39 8.10 -10.82 -5.20
CA HIS A 39 9.29 -11.51 -4.70
C HIS A 39 9.01 -13.01 -4.46
N GLU A 40 7.85 -13.35 -3.91
CA GLU A 40 7.45 -14.73 -3.74
C GLU A 40 7.32 -15.46 -5.09
N ARG A 41 6.66 -14.86 -6.08
CA ARG A 41 6.57 -15.41 -7.43
C ARG A 41 7.95 -15.57 -8.09
N MET A 42 8.83 -14.59 -7.93
CA MET A 42 10.20 -14.66 -8.43
C MET A 42 10.96 -15.83 -7.80
N LYS A 43 10.88 -15.99 -6.47
CA LYS A 43 11.51 -17.08 -5.73
C LYS A 43 10.99 -18.46 -6.16
N ASN A 44 9.71 -18.55 -6.49
CA ASN A 44 9.05 -19.78 -6.91
C ASN A 44 9.18 -20.04 -8.44
N GLY A 45 9.83 -19.15 -9.19
CA GLY A 45 9.96 -19.25 -10.65
C GLY A 45 8.64 -19.05 -11.40
N THR A 46 7.67 -18.39 -10.78
CA THR A 46 6.32 -18.14 -11.34
C THR A 46 6.06 -16.68 -11.73
N LEU A 47 7.12 -15.89 -11.89
CA LEU A 47 7.06 -14.53 -12.42
C LEU A 47 7.45 -14.54 -13.91
N PRO A 48 6.47 -14.52 -14.84
CA PRO A 48 6.74 -14.77 -16.25
C PRO A 48 7.23 -13.56 -17.04
N ILE A 49 7.12 -12.35 -16.48
CA ILE A 49 7.47 -11.09 -17.14
C ILE A 49 8.30 -10.19 -16.21
N PRO A 50 9.07 -9.23 -16.75
CA PRO A 50 9.80 -8.25 -15.95
C PRO A 50 8.86 -7.44 -15.04
N ALA A 51 9.28 -7.25 -13.79
CA ALA A 51 8.55 -6.45 -12.80
C ALA A 51 9.45 -5.34 -12.23
N ILE A 52 8.91 -4.13 -12.13
CA ILE A 52 9.58 -2.97 -11.57
C ILE A 52 8.96 -2.66 -10.21
N ASN A 53 9.80 -2.70 -9.18
CA ASN A 53 9.43 -2.30 -7.83
C ASN A 53 9.54 -0.77 -7.71
N VAL A 54 8.43 -0.07 -7.84
CA VAL A 54 8.35 1.38 -7.67
C VAL A 54 8.30 1.75 -6.19
N ASN A 55 7.69 0.89 -5.36
CA ASN A 55 7.53 1.15 -3.93
C ASN A 55 8.86 1.47 -3.22
N ASP A 56 9.92 0.72 -3.52
CA ASP A 56 11.21 0.87 -2.83
C ASP A 56 12.12 1.91 -3.47
N SER A 57 11.64 2.64 -4.47
CA SER A 57 12.30 3.85 -4.94
C SER A 57 12.42 4.85 -3.78
N VAL A 58 13.59 5.49 -3.65
CA VAL A 58 13.83 6.50 -2.60
C VAL A 58 12.82 7.64 -2.69
N THR A 59 12.44 8.02 -3.89
CA THR A 59 11.46 9.09 -4.14
C THR A 59 10.01 8.66 -3.93
N LYS A 60 9.74 7.38 -3.64
CA LYS A 60 8.38 6.87 -3.34
C LYS A 60 8.24 6.52 -1.86
N SER A 61 8.82 5.42 -1.39
CA SER A 61 8.53 4.90 -0.05
C SER A 61 8.90 5.86 1.08
N LYS A 62 9.96 6.64 0.93
CA LYS A 62 10.41 7.58 1.97
C LYS A 62 9.56 8.84 2.08
N PHE A 63 8.71 9.08 1.09
CA PHE A 63 7.78 10.21 1.07
C PHE A 63 6.33 9.75 1.14
N ASP A 64 5.84 9.00 0.15
CA ASP A 64 4.44 8.65 0.05
C ASP A 64 3.98 7.71 1.17
N ASN A 65 4.72 6.64 1.46
CA ASN A 65 4.29 5.68 2.48
C ASN A 65 4.17 6.31 3.88
N LYS A 66 4.96 7.35 4.16
CA LYS A 66 4.91 8.05 5.43
C LYS A 66 4.01 9.28 5.38
N TYR A 67 4.27 10.19 4.46
CA TYR A 67 3.62 11.50 4.43
C TYR A 67 2.31 11.50 3.63
N GLY A 68 2.23 10.73 2.54
CA GLY A 68 1.03 10.61 1.72
C GLY A 68 -0.12 10.01 2.51
N CYS A 69 0.11 8.86 3.17
CA CYS A 69 -0.90 8.21 4.01
C CYS A 69 -1.24 9.04 5.27
N ARG A 70 -0.26 9.76 5.82
CA ARG A 70 -0.48 10.72 6.92
C ARG A 70 -1.53 11.77 6.55
N GLU A 71 -1.43 12.34 5.36
CA GLU A 71 -2.38 13.34 4.85
C GLU A 71 -3.73 12.71 4.47
N SER A 72 -3.70 11.64 3.67
CA SER A 72 -4.90 11.07 3.08
C SER A 72 -5.80 10.37 4.10
N LEU A 73 -5.25 9.78 5.17
CA LEU A 73 -6.06 9.06 6.16
C LEU A 73 -7.10 9.97 6.83
N VAL A 74 -6.67 11.07 7.42
CA VAL A 74 -7.57 11.96 8.16
C VAL A 74 -8.53 12.70 7.21
N ASP A 75 -8.09 13.03 6.00
CA ASP A 75 -8.94 13.60 4.96
C ASP A 75 -10.04 12.61 4.56
N ALA A 76 -9.69 11.35 4.28
CA ALA A 76 -10.63 10.31 3.91
C ALA A 76 -11.66 10.03 5.02
N ILE A 77 -11.22 9.95 6.28
CA ILE A 77 -12.15 9.74 7.40
C ILE A 77 -13.16 10.91 7.50
N ARG A 78 -12.68 12.13 7.41
CA ARG A 78 -13.57 13.31 7.48
C ARG A 78 -14.57 13.34 6.33
N ARG A 79 -14.13 13.07 5.11
CA ARG A 79 -15.01 13.03 3.93
C ARG A 79 -16.04 11.91 3.99
N ALA A 80 -15.63 10.74 4.48
CA ALA A 80 -16.50 9.56 4.53
C ALA A 80 -17.52 9.63 5.66
N THR A 81 -17.21 10.31 6.77
CA THR A 81 -18.01 10.22 7.99
C THR A 81 -18.62 11.52 8.46
N ASP A 82 -18.13 12.66 7.99
CA ASP A 82 -18.49 14.00 8.45
C ASP A 82 -18.38 14.17 9.99
N LEU A 83 -17.48 13.39 10.61
CA LEU A 83 -17.30 13.38 12.07
C LEU A 83 -16.17 14.31 12.52
N MET A 84 -16.40 14.96 13.66
CA MET A 84 -15.33 15.59 14.41
C MET A 84 -14.42 14.54 15.00
N MET A 85 -13.12 14.60 14.69
CA MET A 85 -12.15 13.60 15.13
C MET A 85 -11.69 13.81 16.57
N ALA A 86 -11.64 15.07 17.03
CA ALA A 86 -11.19 15.39 18.38
C ALA A 86 -11.99 14.63 19.45
N GLY A 87 -11.30 14.05 20.41
CA GLY A 87 -11.90 13.30 21.52
C GLY A 87 -12.30 11.86 21.18
N LYS A 88 -12.14 11.42 19.92
CA LYS A 88 -12.36 10.03 19.53
C LYS A 88 -11.18 9.13 19.94
N VAL A 89 -11.41 7.83 19.91
CA VAL A 89 -10.36 6.80 20.09
C VAL A 89 -10.20 6.07 18.76
N ALA A 90 -8.95 5.90 18.33
CA ALA A 90 -8.58 5.15 17.15
C ALA A 90 -7.58 4.06 17.50
N VAL A 91 -7.73 2.89 16.89
CA VAL A 91 -6.74 1.81 16.92
C VAL A 91 -6.05 1.77 15.57
N VAL A 92 -4.72 1.85 15.57
CA VAL A 92 -3.87 1.67 14.38
C VAL A 92 -3.19 0.30 14.49
N ALA A 93 -3.56 -0.61 13.59
CA ALA A 93 -2.96 -1.93 13.48
C ALA A 93 -1.76 -1.87 12.53
N GLY A 94 -0.56 -2.10 13.05
CA GLY A 94 0.70 -1.97 12.33
C GLY A 94 1.41 -0.64 12.61
N PHE A 95 2.75 -0.68 12.72
CA PHE A 95 3.58 0.50 13.01
C PHE A 95 4.77 0.65 12.08
N GLY A 96 4.61 0.22 10.81
CA GLY A 96 5.49 0.57 9.71
C GLY A 96 5.36 2.04 9.30
N ASP A 97 5.89 2.42 8.14
CA ASP A 97 5.86 3.83 7.68
C ASP A 97 4.44 4.39 7.59
N VAL A 98 3.51 3.62 7.04
CA VAL A 98 2.08 4.00 6.95
C VAL A 98 1.45 4.13 8.32
N GLY A 99 1.66 3.15 9.21
CA GLY A 99 1.10 3.17 10.56
C GLY A 99 1.62 4.33 11.42
N LYS A 100 2.92 4.63 11.31
CA LYS A 100 3.54 5.78 11.99
C LYS A 100 2.94 7.11 11.52
N GLY A 101 2.86 7.33 10.21
CA GLY A 101 2.26 8.54 9.65
C GLY A 101 0.79 8.67 10.04
N SER A 102 0.04 7.57 9.97
CA SER A 102 -1.38 7.51 10.36
C SER A 102 -1.59 7.84 11.84
N ALA A 103 -0.81 7.23 12.73
CA ALA A 103 -0.89 7.49 14.17
C ALA A 103 -0.57 8.97 14.49
N GLU A 104 0.41 9.54 13.81
CA GLU A 104 0.80 10.95 13.98
C GLU A 104 -0.33 11.90 13.60
N SER A 105 -0.92 11.76 12.40
CA SER A 105 -2.00 12.63 11.94
C SER A 105 -3.28 12.51 12.77
N LEU A 106 -3.61 11.30 13.25
CA LEU A 106 -4.71 11.09 14.18
C LEU A 106 -4.46 11.80 15.51
N ARG A 107 -3.26 11.68 16.07
CA ARG A 107 -2.87 12.38 17.30
C ARG A 107 -2.94 13.90 17.14
N ASP A 108 -2.45 14.42 16.01
CA ASP A 108 -2.49 15.85 15.70
C ASP A 108 -3.94 16.36 15.60
N SER A 109 -4.86 15.50 15.14
CA SER A 109 -6.30 15.76 15.14
C SER A 109 -6.96 15.59 16.52
N LYS A 110 -6.18 15.45 17.60
CA LYS A 110 -6.66 15.28 18.99
C LYS A 110 -7.45 13.99 19.21
N VAL A 111 -7.14 12.96 18.45
CA VAL A 111 -7.63 11.59 18.67
C VAL A 111 -6.75 10.90 19.69
N ARG A 112 -7.32 10.10 20.59
CA ARG A 112 -6.58 9.16 21.44
C ARG A 112 -6.19 7.96 20.59
N VAL A 113 -4.91 7.81 20.30
CA VAL A 113 -4.40 6.75 19.43
C VAL A 113 -3.87 5.57 20.26
N ILE A 114 -4.29 4.38 19.89
CA ILE A 114 -3.76 3.11 20.40
C ILE A 114 -3.11 2.40 19.20
N VAL A 115 -1.87 1.97 19.34
CA VAL A 115 -1.14 1.25 18.30
C VAL A 115 -0.96 -0.20 18.72
N THR A 116 -1.20 -1.11 17.78
CA THR A 116 -0.89 -2.55 17.92
C THR A 116 0.13 -2.94 16.86
N GLU A 117 1.10 -3.77 17.24
CA GLU A 117 2.15 -4.30 16.35
C GLU A 117 2.40 -5.77 16.72
N ILE A 118 2.85 -6.57 15.74
CA ILE A 118 3.19 -8.00 15.92
C ILE A 118 4.70 -8.15 16.02
#